data_2a4aa0a8812c112a9e2aa4bc5d0c92cd
#
_entry.id   2a4aa0a8812c112a9e2aa4bc5d0c92cd
#
_cell.length_a   1.000
_cell.length_b   1.000
_cell.length_c   1.000
_cell.angle_alpha   90.00
_cell.angle_beta   90.00
_cell.angle_gamma   90.00
#
_symmetry.space_group_name_H-M   'P 1'
#
loop_
_entity.id
_entity.type
_entity.pdbx_description
1 polymer ?
#
loop_
_entity_poly.entity_id
_entity_poly.type
_entity_poly.pdbx_seq_one_letter_code
_entity_poly.pdbx_strand_id
1 'polypeptide(L)'
;MKTFGRFAAVAFSAAMLAGIAPPQTAYGGARDRIVTNPIDLNYRFAKDDGNAPRREAADPVAVYFKGSYYLFASKSGGYWRSDDMVKWHYIPCTTIATIEDYAPAVLAYGGALYYMSGGGKPRFYKNATPERDTWTEIKSNFRYAADDPSLFLDDDGRVYLYAGCHDKKPITGVEVDPSDGFRALGEPHTLITHNSVKYGWEAAGADNELNRDGYNEGAACLKYGGKYYLQYAAPGTQWRVYGDGVYVADSPLGPFAYAEDSPFTFKPGGFIGGTGHGHTFQDRYGNYWHVGTMTVSVRHMFERRLGLFPVVVSPRHGMYALTAFADYPFVIPDRKVDFAAGDITAGWHLLSHGKAARASSSADAEHAPACAADERVETWWAAATGKKGEWLALDLGRTMDVEAVQVNFADHAATVYAPQEPFVYKYTVEGSADGQDWTVLVDRTDNADDAVHRLHVLPQKAKVRYLRVKNAADLPCLFSLYDLRAFGRAKGKTPGKVTGFKAERDAADKRIYRFEWDAQPSATGYLLHWGTQKDCLTHTTVVYTNTYEARYFNRDSRYYFAIQAFNESGVGR
;
A
#
# COMPACT_ATOMS: atom_id res chain seq x y z
N MET A 1 35.71 -27.48 32.62
CA MET A 1 34.90 -26.42 33.22
C MET A 1 34.41 -25.54 32.08
N LYS A 2 33.13 -25.69 31.66
CA LYS A 2 32.48 -24.90 30.62
C LYS A 2 31.54 -23.92 31.27
N THR A 3 31.84 -22.65 31.21
CA THR A 3 31.00 -21.56 31.72
C THR A 3 29.90 -21.27 30.73
N PHE A 4 28.68 -21.64 31.07
CA PHE A 4 27.47 -21.21 30.37
C PHE A 4 27.18 -19.75 30.72
N GLY A 5 27.27 -18.87 29.75
CA GLY A 5 26.81 -17.47 29.88
C GLY A 5 25.29 -17.40 29.99
N ARG A 6 24.81 -16.97 31.14
CA ARG A 6 23.39 -16.65 31.36
C ARG A 6 23.01 -15.42 30.55
N PHE A 7 22.13 -15.61 29.56
CA PHE A 7 21.45 -14.49 28.92
C PHE A 7 20.39 -13.93 29.89
N ALA A 8 20.58 -12.71 30.32
CA ALA A 8 19.65 -11.98 31.14
C ALA A 8 18.40 -11.60 30.31
N ALA A 9 17.24 -12.10 30.71
CA ALA A 9 15.95 -11.62 30.25
C ALA A 9 15.78 -10.17 30.74
N VAL A 10 15.88 -9.20 29.84
CA VAL A 10 15.63 -7.79 30.15
C VAL A 10 14.14 -7.55 30.12
N ALA A 11 13.55 -7.22 31.26
CA ALA A 11 12.18 -6.75 31.37
C ALA A 11 12.04 -5.42 30.62
N PHE A 12 11.25 -5.39 29.55
CA PHE A 12 10.91 -4.16 28.83
C PHE A 12 9.94 -3.33 29.67
N SER A 13 10.25 -2.06 29.87
CA SER A 13 9.29 -1.11 30.45
C SER A 13 8.18 -0.80 29.44
N ALA A 14 6.92 -0.91 29.87
CA ALA A 14 5.71 -0.77 29.07
C ALA A 14 5.54 0.60 28.35
N ALA A 15 6.43 1.56 28.58
CA ALA A 15 6.33 2.93 28.06
C ALA A 15 6.80 3.10 26.60
N MET A 16 7.56 2.14 26.03
CA MET A 16 8.13 2.28 24.69
C MET A 16 7.36 1.59 23.56
N LEU A 17 6.37 0.75 23.90
CA LEU A 17 5.48 0.10 22.93
C LEU A 17 4.21 0.92 22.64
N ALA A 18 4.01 2.05 23.32
CA ALA A 18 2.81 2.88 23.19
C ALA A 18 2.66 3.54 21.79
N GLY A 19 3.73 3.65 21.01
CA GLY A 19 3.70 4.28 19.69
C GLY A 19 3.27 3.37 18.53
N ILE A 20 3.11 2.05 18.76
CA ILE A 20 2.84 1.09 17.68
C ILE A 20 1.52 0.34 17.88
N ALA A 21 1.01 0.25 19.11
CA ALA A 21 -0.36 -0.19 19.31
C ALA A 21 -1.30 0.91 18.80
N PRO A 22 -2.39 0.58 18.06
CA PRO A 22 -3.38 1.59 17.74
C PRO A 22 -3.82 2.26 19.05
N PRO A 23 -3.72 3.59 19.19
CA PRO A 23 -4.05 4.25 20.43
C PRO A 23 -5.49 3.91 20.80
N GLN A 24 -5.76 3.70 22.08
CA GLN A 24 -7.12 3.42 22.57
C GLN A 24 -8.05 4.65 22.40
N THR A 25 -7.52 5.80 22.04
CA THR A 25 -8.25 7.00 21.69
C THR A 25 -8.35 7.09 20.18
N ALA A 26 -9.49 6.67 19.62
CA ALA A 26 -9.81 6.95 18.23
C ALA A 26 -9.69 8.47 17.99
N TYR A 27 -9.08 8.85 16.87
CA TYR A 27 -9.16 10.21 16.36
C TYR A 27 -10.65 10.60 16.28
N GLY A 28 -11.07 11.65 17.00
CA GLY A 28 -12.45 12.16 16.99
C GLY A 28 -12.82 12.88 15.69
N GLY A 29 -12.16 12.55 14.59
CA GLY A 29 -12.41 13.08 13.26
C GLY A 29 -13.76 12.62 12.70
N ALA A 30 -14.25 13.36 11.73
CA ALA A 30 -15.51 13.08 11.08
C ALA A 30 -15.46 11.71 10.36
N ARG A 31 -16.52 10.93 10.44
CA ARG A 31 -16.63 9.59 9.82
C ARG A 31 -16.45 9.62 8.30
N ASP A 32 -16.70 10.77 7.67
CA ASP A 32 -16.55 11.05 6.25
C ASP A 32 -15.09 11.18 5.79
N ARG A 33 -14.14 11.21 6.72
CA ARG A 33 -12.70 11.24 6.45
C ARG A 33 -11.98 9.88 6.66
N ILE A 34 -12.75 8.83 6.90
CA ILE A 34 -12.21 7.48 7.09
C ILE A 34 -12.04 6.81 5.73
N VAL A 35 -10.83 6.31 5.48
CA VAL A 35 -10.45 5.59 4.27
C VAL A 35 -9.75 4.28 4.62
N THR A 36 -9.43 3.45 3.63
CA THR A 36 -8.61 2.24 3.76
C THR A 36 -7.80 2.01 2.47
N ASN A 37 -6.83 1.13 2.53
CA ASN A 37 -6.14 0.64 1.34
C ASN A 37 -6.73 -0.72 0.88
N PRO A 38 -6.67 -1.02 -0.45
CA PRO A 38 -6.25 -0.10 -1.52
C PRO A 38 -7.12 1.16 -1.57
N ILE A 39 -6.55 2.28 -2.05
CA ILE A 39 -7.31 3.53 -2.19
C ILE A 39 -8.54 3.26 -3.07
N ASP A 40 -9.71 3.78 -2.70
CA ASP A 40 -10.97 3.66 -3.46
C ASP A 40 -10.93 4.52 -4.72
N LEU A 41 -10.40 3.97 -5.81
CA LEU A 41 -10.24 4.61 -7.11
C LEU A 41 -10.96 3.84 -8.22
N ASN A 42 -11.22 4.53 -9.32
CA ASN A 42 -11.64 3.93 -10.58
C ASN A 42 -10.41 3.29 -11.27
N TYR A 43 -10.04 2.08 -10.84
CA TYR A 43 -8.96 1.32 -11.48
C TYR A 43 -9.43 0.83 -12.84
N ARG A 44 -8.85 1.35 -13.92
CA ARG A 44 -9.22 0.99 -15.27
C ARG A 44 -8.64 -0.37 -15.65
N PHE A 45 -9.36 -1.13 -16.48
CA PHE A 45 -8.78 -2.29 -17.14
C PHE A 45 -7.61 -1.86 -18.04
N ALA A 46 -6.57 -2.68 -18.10
CA ALA A 46 -5.49 -2.53 -19.06
C ALA A 46 -6.02 -2.66 -20.50
N LYS A 47 -5.29 -2.08 -21.47
CA LYS A 47 -5.53 -2.35 -22.89
C LYS A 47 -5.28 -3.81 -23.19
N ASP A 48 -5.94 -4.32 -24.24
CA ASP A 48 -5.68 -5.67 -24.74
C ASP A 48 -4.21 -5.76 -25.20
N ASP A 49 -3.45 -6.58 -24.50
CA ASP A 49 -2.04 -6.89 -24.76
C ASP A 49 -1.81 -8.40 -24.97
N GLY A 50 -2.89 -9.14 -25.21
CA GLY A 50 -2.89 -10.59 -25.37
C GLY A 50 -2.85 -11.37 -24.06
N ASN A 51 -2.87 -10.70 -22.91
CA ASN A 51 -2.96 -11.31 -21.58
C ASN A 51 -4.39 -11.27 -21.03
N ALA A 52 -4.62 -11.98 -19.93
CA ALA A 52 -5.92 -11.93 -19.25
C ALA A 52 -6.30 -10.50 -18.84
N PRO A 53 -7.60 -10.14 -18.97
CA PRO A 53 -8.09 -8.84 -18.52
C PRO A 53 -7.78 -8.61 -17.04
N ARG A 54 -7.24 -7.44 -16.74
CA ARG A 54 -6.86 -7.04 -15.39
C ARG A 54 -6.99 -5.54 -15.22
N ARG A 55 -7.23 -5.09 -14.00
CA ARG A 55 -7.12 -3.68 -13.66
C ARG A 55 -5.70 -3.34 -13.26
N GLU A 56 -5.23 -2.18 -13.69
CA GLU A 56 -3.87 -1.77 -13.45
C GLU A 56 -3.79 -0.29 -13.05
N ALA A 57 -3.07 -0.01 -11.96
CA ALA A 57 -2.51 1.29 -11.61
C ALA A 57 -1.33 1.05 -10.68
N ALA A 58 -0.20 1.68 -10.94
CA ALA A 58 1.03 1.49 -10.19
C ALA A 58 1.97 2.68 -10.32
N ASP A 59 3.12 2.59 -9.67
CA ASP A 59 4.22 3.54 -9.82
C ASP A 59 3.73 4.98 -9.61
N PRO A 60 3.01 5.25 -8.49
CA PRO A 60 2.25 6.48 -8.35
C PRO A 60 3.14 7.67 -7.98
N VAL A 61 2.75 8.84 -8.46
CA VAL A 61 3.23 10.13 -7.97
C VAL A 61 2.06 11.00 -7.55
N ALA A 62 2.15 11.60 -6.36
CA ALA A 62 1.16 12.52 -5.85
C ALA A 62 1.77 13.90 -5.62
N VAL A 63 1.07 14.96 -6.04
CA VAL A 63 1.49 16.34 -5.86
C VAL A 63 0.35 17.19 -5.32
N TYR A 64 0.68 18.13 -4.42
CA TYR A 64 -0.26 19.17 -3.99
C TYR A 64 -0.04 20.42 -4.84
N PHE A 65 -1.09 20.88 -5.52
CA PHE A 65 -0.99 22.01 -6.43
C PHE A 65 -2.28 22.84 -6.42
N LYS A 66 -2.17 24.15 -6.20
CA LYS A 66 -3.29 25.11 -6.22
C LYS A 66 -4.51 24.68 -5.41
N GLY A 67 -4.28 24.11 -4.22
CA GLY A 67 -5.34 23.74 -3.29
C GLY A 67 -5.88 22.33 -3.43
N SER A 68 -5.45 21.56 -4.44
CA SER A 68 -5.87 20.18 -4.68
C SER A 68 -4.68 19.23 -4.76
N TYR A 69 -4.93 17.95 -4.52
CA TYR A 69 -3.99 16.86 -4.74
C TYR A 69 -4.25 16.25 -6.11
N TYR A 70 -3.19 15.92 -6.82
CA TYR A 70 -3.24 15.22 -8.11
C TYR A 70 -2.42 13.94 -7.99
N LEU A 71 -3.02 12.82 -8.38
CA LEU A 71 -2.43 11.48 -8.31
C LEU A 71 -2.35 10.92 -9.73
N PHE A 72 -1.15 10.57 -10.16
CA PHE A 72 -0.87 9.93 -11.45
C PHE A 72 -0.34 8.53 -11.20
N ALA A 73 -0.63 7.62 -12.11
CA ALA A 73 -0.14 6.25 -12.05
C ALA A 73 0.01 5.65 -13.44
N SER A 74 0.86 4.64 -13.54
CA SER A 74 1.07 3.84 -14.75
C SER A 74 -0.25 3.26 -15.28
N LYS A 75 -0.41 3.23 -16.60
CA LYS A 75 -1.53 2.56 -17.30
C LYS A 75 -2.93 3.04 -16.92
N SER A 76 -3.04 4.19 -16.26
CA SER A 76 -4.32 4.69 -15.75
C SER A 76 -5.20 5.36 -16.81
N GLY A 77 -4.64 5.75 -17.96
CA GLY A 77 -5.35 6.48 -19.03
C GLY A 77 -5.83 7.87 -18.63
N GLY A 78 -5.39 8.36 -17.50
CA GLY A 78 -5.72 9.64 -16.92
C GLY A 78 -5.08 9.80 -15.55
N TYR A 79 -5.67 10.62 -14.71
CA TYR A 79 -5.18 10.89 -13.36
C TYR A 79 -6.36 11.25 -12.44
N TRP A 80 -6.10 11.31 -11.15
CA TRP A 80 -7.14 11.64 -10.16
C TRP A 80 -6.83 12.97 -9.49
N ARG A 81 -7.90 13.72 -9.17
CA ARG A 81 -7.87 14.94 -8.37
C ARG A 81 -8.65 14.75 -7.08
N SER A 82 -8.13 15.28 -5.98
CA SER A 82 -8.82 15.32 -4.69
C SER A 82 -8.55 16.63 -3.97
N ASP A 83 -9.54 17.15 -3.25
CA ASP A 83 -9.36 18.33 -2.39
C ASP A 83 -9.03 17.95 -0.94
N ASP A 84 -9.17 16.65 -0.58
CA ASP A 84 -9.10 16.17 0.80
C ASP A 84 -8.36 14.83 0.99
N MET A 85 -7.89 14.19 -0.08
CA MET A 85 -7.30 12.83 -0.14
C MET A 85 -8.27 11.70 0.27
N VAL A 86 -9.56 12.00 0.42
CA VAL A 86 -10.62 11.03 0.74
C VAL A 86 -11.40 10.67 -0.51
N LYS A 87 -11.87 11.69 -1.22
CA LYS A 87 -12.66 11.54 -2.44
C LYS A 87 -11.80 11.91 -3.64
N TRP A 88 -11.66 10.97 -4.54
CA TRP A 88 -10.87 11.12 -5.75
C TRP A 88 -11.76 11.16 -6.98
N HIS A 89 -11.56 12.15 -7.83
CA HIS A 89 -12.26 12.34 -9.09
C HIS A 89 -11.31 12.01 -10.24
N TYR A 90 -11.69 11.02 -11.04
CA TYR A 90 -10.92 10.62 -12.20
C TYR A 90 -11.07 11.64 -13.32
N ILE A 91 -9.94 12.04 -13.90
CA ILE A 91 -9.85 12.92 -15.07
C ILE A 91 -9.25 12.08 -16.21
N PRO A 92 -10.06 11.65 -17.19
CA PRO A 92 -9.53 10.95 -18.36
C PRO A 92 -8.60 11.88 -19.13
N CYS A 93 -7.49 11.37 -19.65
CA CYS A 93 -6.49 12.16 -20.34
C CYS A 93 -6.25 11.64 -21.76
N THR A 94 -6.41 12.54 -22.73
CA THR A 94 -6.17 12.29 -24.16
C THR A 94 -5.08 13.19 -24.74
N THR A 95 -4.69 14.22 -24.00
CA THR A 95 -3.71 15.23 -24.46
C THR A 95 -2.26 14.84 -24.15
N ILE A 96 -2.02 13.91 -23.21
CA ILE A 96 -0.71 13.31 -22.97
C ILE A 96 -0.60 12.01 -23.79
N ALA A 97 0.19 12.02 -24.86
CA ALA A 97 0.33 10.84 -25.71
C ALA A 97 0.99 9.64 -25.02
N THR A 98 1.72 9.87 -23.91
CA THR A 98 2.43 8.87 -23.10
C THR A 98 1.69 8.52 -21.80
N ILE A 99 0.40 8.88 -21.66
CA ILE A 99 -0.38 8.62 -20.44
C ILE A 99 -0.56 7.12 -20.13
N GLU A 100 -0.37 6.29 -21.13
CA GLU A 100 -0.43 4.82 -21.03
C GLU A 100 0.94 4.18 -20.82
N ASP A 101 2.01 4.97 -20.69
CA ASP A 101 3.33 4.45 -20.37
C ASP A 101 3.48 4.18 -18.87
N TYR A 102 4.60 3.63 -18.47
CA TYR A 102 4.90 3.31 -17.07
C TYR A 102 5.56 4.50 -16.36
N ALA A 103 5.46 4.51 -15.03
CA ALA A 103 6.18 5.37 -14.11
C ALA A 103 6.07 6.87 -14.45
N PRO A 104 4.91 7.50 -14.20
CA PRO A 104 4.76 8.93 -14.38
C PRO A 104 5.62 9.71 -13.38
N ALA A 105 6.30 10.75 -13.84
CA ALA A 105 6.93 11.75 -13.01
C ALA A 105 6.19 13.08 -13.16
N VAL A 106 5.85 13.72 -12.05
CA VAL A 106 5.11 14.99 -12.04
C VAL A 106 5.77 15.99 -11.12
N LEU A 107 5.95 17.22 -11.62
CA LEU A 107 6.55 18.33 -10.89
C LEU A 107 5.63 19.54 -10.89
N ALA A 108 5.38 20.13 -9.73
CA ALA A 108 4.76 21.45 -9.59
C ALA A 108 5.86 22.53 -9.67
N TYR A 109 5.90 23.30 -10.77
CA TYR A 109 6.93 24.32 -11.00
C TYR A 109 6.36 25.50 -11.78
N GLY A 110 6.74 26.73 -11.40
CA GLY A 110 6.39 27.94 -12.15
C GLY A 110 4.89 28.13 -12.39
N GLY A 111 4.02 27.70 -11.47
CA GLY A 111 2.56 27.84 -11.56
C GLY A 111 1.86 26.83 -12.47
N ALA A 112 2.54 25.76 -12.90
CA ALA A 112 2.00 24.66 -13.68
C ALA A 112 2.48 23.29 -13.13
N LEU A 113 1.78 22.21 -13.51
CA LEU A 113 2.30 20.86 -13.42
C LEU A 113 3.05 20.51 -14.71
N TYR A 114 4.18 19.84 -14.55
CA TYR A 114 4.94 19.22 -15.62
C TYR A 114 4.86 17.70 -15.46
N TYR A 115 4.68 17.00 -16.55
CA TYR A 115 4.55 15.54 -16.61
C TYR A 115 5.56 14.95 -17.58
N MET A 116 6.12 13.81 -17.23
CA MET A 116 6.77 12.86 -18.12
C MET A 116 6.51 11.43 -17.64
N SER A 117 6.81 10.42 -18.45
CA SER A 117 6.73 9.01 -18.10
C SER A 117 7.98 8.27 -18.54
N GLY A 118 8.19 7.08 -18.01
CA GLY A 118 9.26 6.17 -18.43
C GLY A 118 9.05 5.61 -19.83
N GLY A 119 10.13 5.12 -20.42
CA GLY A 119 10.16 4.45 -21.71
C GLY A 119 10.45 5.36 -22.90
N GLY A 120 11.32 4.87 -23.77
CA GLY A 120 11.67 5.52 -25.03
C GLY A 120 12.37 6.88 -24.90
N LYS A 121 12.09 7.78 -25.85
CA LYS A 121 12.61 9.15 -25.81
C LYS A 121 11.76 9.99 -24.87
N PRO A 122 12.34 10.64 -23.83
CA PRO A 122 11.61 11.45 -22.88
C PRO A 122 10.79 12.56 -23.54
N ARG A 123 9.48 12.60 -23.24
CA ARG A 123 8.53 13.63 -23.67
C ARG A 123 7.99 14.33 -22.44
N PHE A 124 7.94 15.65 -22.50
CA PHE A 124 7.47 16.48 -21.40
C PHE A 124 6.19 17.20 -21.78
N TYR A 125 5.28 17.29 -20.83
CA TYR A 125 4.00 17.99 -20.99
C TYR A 125 3.82 18.99 -19.85
N LYS A 126 3.04 20.03 -20.11
CA LYS A 126 2.75 21.11 -19.14
C LYS A 126 1.27 21.39 -19.09
N ASN A 127 0.72 21.62 -17.90
CA ASN A 127 -0.64 22.06 -17.68
C ASN A 127 -0.72 23.04 -16.50
N ALA A 128 -1.27 24.24 -16.69
CA ALA A 128 -1.48 25.22 -15.63
C ALA A 128 -2.86 25.09 -14.96
N THR A 129 -3.77 24.30 -15.53
CA THR A 129 -5.15 24.05 -15.08
C THR A 129 -5.46 22.55 -15.08
N PRO A 130 -4.73 21.74 -14.26
CA PRO A 130 -4.81 20.28 -14.31
C PRO A 130 -6.15 19.70 -13.82
N GLU A 131 -7.08 20.51 -13.36
CA GLU A 131 -8.48 20.13 -13.19
C GLU A 131 -9.18 19.81 -14.53
N ARG A 132 -8.52 20.06 -15.66
CA ARG A 132 -8.95 19.76 -17.03
C ARG A 132 -7.83 19.08 -17.80
N ASP A 133 -8.21 18.25 -18.78
CA ASP A 133 -7.28 17.64 -19.74
C ASP A 133 -6.83 18.65 -20.81
N THR A 134 -5.95 19.59 -20.42
CA THR A 134 -5.42 20.66 -21.27
C THR A 134 -3.88 20.67 -21.31
N TRP A 135 -3.28 19.48 -21.33
CA TRP A 135 -1.83 19.35 -21.39
C TRP A 135 -1.30 19.71 -22.78
N THR A 136 -0.15 20.36 -22.78
CA THR A 136 0.58 20.70 -24.00
C THR A 136 1.96 20.09 -23.94
N GLU A 137 2.37 19.42 -25.01
CA GLU A 137 3.73 18.93 -25.15
C GLU A 137 4.69 20.10 -25.31
N ILE A 138 5.81 20.03 -24.59
CA ILE A 138 6.91 20.98 -24.73
C ILE A 138 8.08 20.34 -25.46
N LYS A 139 8.85 21.12 -26.21
CA LYS A 139 10.05 20.61 -26.88
C LYS A 139 11.04 20.12 -25.81
N SER A 140 11.37 18.82 -25.81
CA SER A 140 12.40 18.26 -24.96
C SER A 140 13.80 18.52 -25.51
N ASN A 141 14.70 19.01 -24.66
CA ASN A 141 16.15 19.10 -24.90
C ASN A 141 16.92 18.09 -24.00
N PHE A 142 16.23 17.20 -23.31
CA PHE A 142 16.83 16.14 -22.53
C PHE A 142 17.38 15.04 -23.46
N ARG A 143 18.63 14.63 -23.25
CA ARG A 143 19.37 13.79 -24.22
C ARG A 143 19.59 12.35 -23.75
N TYR A 144 19.29 12.04 -22.48
CA TYR A 144 19.51 10.71 -21.90
C TYR A 144 18.22 9.88 -21.91
N ALA A 145 18.34 8.57 -21.80
CA ALA A 145 17.22 7.71 -21.46
C ALA A 145 16.78 7.97 -20.00
N ALA A 146 15.50 7.81 -19.71
CA ALA A 146 14.94 7.99 -18.38
C ALA A 146 13.87 6.92 -18.15
N ASP A 147 14.30 5.73 -17.78
CA ASP A 147 13.40 4.67 -17.32
C ASP A 147 13.03 4.95 -15.85
N ASP A 148 11.76 4.82 -15.51
CA ASP A 148 11.21 5.14 -14.19
C ASP A 148 11.70 6.50 -13.65
N PRO A 149 11.37 7.59 -14.35
CA PRO A 149 11.86 8.91 -14.00
C PRO A 149 11.19 9.46 -12.74
N SER A 150 11.89 10.36 -12.07
CA SER A 150 11.34 11.22 -11.02
C SER A 150 11.92 12.62 -11.13
N LEU A 151 11.10 13.63 -10.82
CA LEU A 151 11.49 15.04 -10.85
C LEU A 151 11.45 15.60 -9.43
N PHE A 152 12.51 16.28 -9.03
CA PHE A 152 12.63 16.90 -7.71
C PHE A 152 12.99 18.39 -7.86
N LEU A 153 12.22 19.25 -7.19
CA LEU A 153 12.49 20.69 -7.05
C LEU A 153 13.13 20.94 -5.68
N ASP A 154 14.35 21.46 -5.68
CA ASP A 154 15.02 21.86 -4.45
C ASP A 154 14.59 23.26 -3.98
N ASP A 155 14.85 23.59 -2.71
CA ASP A 155 14.50 24.86 -2.08
C ASP A 155 15.18 26.08 -2.74
N ASP A 156 16.32 25.86 -3.43
CA ASP A 156 17.04 26.89 -4.17
C ASP A 156 16.53 27.11 -5.60
N GLY A 157 15.48 26.37 -5.99
CA GLY A 157 14.83 26.47 -7.29
C GLY A 157 15.46 25.60 -8.39
N ARG A 158 16.53 24.84 -8.09
CA ARG A 158 17.11 23.87 -9.03
C ARG A 158 16.23 22.63 -9.13
N VAL A 159 16.23 22.03 -10.31
CA VAL A 159 15.44 20.82 -10.59
C VAL A 159 16.38 19.67 -10.94
N TYR A 160 16.08 18.52 -10.39
CA TYR A 160 16.82 17.28 -10.60
C TYR A 160 15.91 16.22 -11.20
N LEU A 161 16.46 15.42 -12.12
CA LEU A 161 15.82 14.23 -12.67
C LEU A 161 16.60 13.01 -12.21
N TYR A 162 15.90 12.07 -11.60
CA TYR A 162 16.41 10.75 -11.24
C TYR A 162 15.77 9.71 -12.16
N ALA A 163 16.53 8.65 -12.53
CA ALA A 163 16.00 7.58 -13.36
C ALA A 163 16.80 6.30 -13.18
N GLY A 164 16.12 5.17 -13.37
CA GLY A 164 16.71 3.83 -13.37
C GLY A 164 15.65 2.77 -13.09
N CYS A 165 15.65 1.72 -13.92
CA CYS A 165 14.80 0.54 -13.78
C CYS A 165 15.55 -0.66 -14.35
N HIS A 166 16.25 -1.41 -13.51
CA HIS A 166 17.05 -2.54 -13.98
C HIS A 166 17.52 -3.44 -12.83
N ASP A 167 17.75 -4.73 -13.14
CA ASP A 167 18.32 -5.71 -12.21
C ASP A 167 19.84 -5.64 -12.06
N LYS A 168 20.54 -4.80 -12.84
CA LYS A 168 22.02 -4.70 -12.87
C LYS A 168 22.57 -3.29 -13.05
N LYS A 169 21.74 -2.33 -13.46
CA LYS A 169 22.19 -0.96 -13.66
C LYS A 169 21.79 -0.08 -12.47
N PRO A 170 22.59 0.94 -12.16
CA PRO A 170 22.29 1.84 -11.06
C PRO A 170 21.13 2.80 -11.39
N ILE A 171 20.52 3.36 -10.34
CA ILE A 171 19.78 4.60 -10.42
C ILE A 171 20.78 5.74 -10.59
N THR A 172 20.44 6.66 -11.50
CA THR A 172 21.25 7.84 -11.82
C THR A 172 20.47 9.12 -11.55
N GLY A 173 21.16 10.26 -11.45
CA GLY A 173 20.54 11.57 -11.29
C GLY A 173 21.34 12.66 -11.97
N VAL A 174 20.65 13.70 -12.42
CA VAL A 174 21.24 14.85 -13.11
C VAL A 174 20.42 16.11 -12.84
N GLU A 175 21.10 17.27 -12.73
CA GLU A 175 20.42 18.56 -12.70
C GLU A 175 19.89 18.90 -14.10
N VAL A 176 18.68 19.49 -14.17
CA VAL A 176 18.02 19.82 -15.43
C VAL A 176 17.48 21.25 -15.42
N ASP A 177 17.40 21.88 -16.58
CA ASP A 177 16.81 23.21 -16.76
C ASP A 177 15.39 23.11 -17.36
N PRO A 178 14.32 23.29 -16.54
CA PRO A 178 12.95 23.25 -17.05
C PRO A 178 12.63 24.36 -18.05
N SER A 179 13.35 25.49 -18.01
CA SER A 179 13.14 26.62 -18.93
C SER A 179 13.70 26.35 -20.33
N ASP A 180 14.64 25.40 -20.45
CA ASP A 180 15.23 24.95 -21.71
C ASP A 180 14.86 23.47 -22.01
N GLY A 181 13.58 23.14 -21.92
CA GLY A 181 13.05 21.82 -22.25
C GLY A 181 13.68 20.67 -21.46
N PHE A 182 13.97 20.89 -20.18
CA PHE A 182 14.64 19.95 -19.27
C PHE A 182 16.03 19.51 -19.76
N ARG A 183 16.77 20.44 -20.41
CA ARG A 183 18.16 20.16 -20.80
C ARG A 183 18.99 19.80 -19.57
N ALA A 184 19.71 18.68 -19.66
CA ALA A 184 20.64 18.26 -18.60
C ALA A 184 21.82 19.24 -18.47
N LEU A 185 22.13 19.64 -17.24
CA LEU A 185 23.22 20.59 -16.91
C LEU A 185 24.54 19.88 -16.58
N GLY A 186 24.68 18.62 -16.95
CA GLY A 186 25.87 17.80 -16.75
C GLY A 186 25.66 16.38 -17.25
N GLU A 187 26.57 15.49 -16.85
CA GLU A 187 26.43 14.05 -17.06
C GLU A 187 25.67 13.43 -15.86
N PRO A 188 24.85 12.39 -16.08
CA PRO A 188 24.21 11.69 -14.99
C PRO A 188 25.20 11.06 -14.00
N HIS A 189 24.98 11.28 -12.71
CA HIS A 189 25.74 10.67 -11.63
C HIS A 189 25.16 9.30 -11.26
N THR A 190 25.98 8.30 -11.01
CA THR A 190 25.56 7.05 -10.40
C THR A 190 25.25 7.29 -8.91
N LEU A 191 24.04 6.95 -8.46
CA LEU A 191 23.57 7.26 -7.11
C LEU A 191 23.32 6.02 -6.26
N ILE A 192 22.53 5.06 -6.75
CA ILE A 192 22.15 3.85 -6.02
C ILE A 192 22.46 2.61 -6.86
N THR A 193 23.15 1.67 -6.23
CA THR A 193 23.31 0.31 -6.75
C THR A 193 22.81 -0.66 -5.69
N HIS A 194 21.81 -1.47 -6.01
CA HIS A 194 21.27 -2.48 -5.10
C HIS A 194 22.28 -3.61 -4.82
N ASN A 195 22.05 -4.35 -3.73
CA ASN A 195 22.91 -5.41 -3.28
C ASN A 195 22.14 -6.43 -2.42
N SER A 196 21.41 -7.34 -3.05
CA SER A 196 20.59 -8.35 -2.36
C SER A 196 21.40 -9.33 -1.52
N VAL A 197 22.70 -9.47 -1.77
CA VAL A 197 23.60 -10.26 -0.93
C VAL A 197 23.77 -9.63 0.45
N LYS A 198 23.69 -8.31 0.53
CA LYS A 198 23.79 -7.54 1.77
C LYS A 198 22.41 -7.19 2.34
N TYR A 199 21.48 -6.79 1.50
CA TYR A 199 20.16 -6.29 1.85
C TYR A 199 19.09 -7.29 1.42
N GLY A 200 18.63 -8.15 2.33
CA GLY A 200 17.76 -9.28 2.00
C GLY A 200 16.45 -8.87 1.31
N TRP A 201 15.90 -7.73 1.65
CA TRP A 201 14.66 -7.23 1.07
C TRP A 201 14.77 -6.87 -0.43
N GLU A 202 15.99 -6.70 -0.96
CA GLU A 202 16.25 -6.48 -2.39
C GLU A 202 16.32 -7.79 -3.19
N ALA A 203 16.34 -8.95 -2.51
CA ALA A 203 16.38 -10.23 -3.19
C ALA A 203 15.04 -10.56 -3.85
N ALA A 204 15.08 -11.06 -5.07
CA ALA A 204 13.90 -11.49 -5.82
C ALA A 204 13.13 -12.61 -5.09
N GLY A 205 11.85 -12.78 -5.46
CA GLY A 205 10.95 -13.80 -4.91
C GLY A 205 9.85 -13.24 -4.03
N ALA A 206 8.77 -13.99 -3.85
CA ALA A 206 7.60 -13.58 -3.09
C ALA A 206 7.88 -13.42 -1.58
N ASP A 207 8.92 -14.10 -1.10
CA ASP A 207 9.42 -14.05 0.28
C ASP A 207 10.93 -13.72 0.30
N ASN A 208 11.47 -13.04 -0.75
CA ASN A 208 12.89 -12.75 -0.95
C ASN A 208 13.78 -14.01 -0.96
N GLU A 209 13.22 -15.15 -1.44
CA GLU A 209 13.85 -16.48 -1.36
C GLU A 209 14.79 -16.78 -2.54
N LEU A 210 14.68 -16.04 -3.64
CA LEU A 210 15.53 -16.28 -4.81
C LEU A 210 16.91 -15.65 -4.58
N ASN A 211 17.95 -16.45 -4.81
CA ASN A 211 19.33 -16.00 -4.59
C ASN A 211 19.86 -15.18 -5.80
N ARG A 212 19.17 -14.10 -6.10
CA ARG A 212 19.52 -13.12 -7.15
C ARG A 212 18.94 -11.76 -6.82
N ASP A 213 19.55 -10.71 -7.40
CA ASP A 213 19.02 -9.36 -7.31
C ASP A 213 17.62 -9.27 -7.93
N GLY A 214 16.76 -8.48 -7.32
CA GLY A 214 15.54 -7.96 -7.91
C GLY A 214 15.83 -6.73 -8.78
N TYR A 215 14.76 -6.02 -9.17
CA TYR A 215 14.89 -4.71 -9.82
C TYR A 215 15.32 -3.65 -8.80
N ASN A 216 15.97 -2.62 -9.31
CA ASN A 216 16.35 -1.39 -8.64
C ASN A 216 15.74 -0.27 -9.46
N GLU A 217 14.66 0.33 -8.97
CA GLU A 217 13.78 1.20 -9.76
C GLU A 217 13.10 2.26 -8.90
N GLY A 218 12.19 3.08 -9.48
CA GLY A 218 11.27 3.92 -8.74
C GLY A 218 11.93 4.99 -7.87
N ALA A 219 12.98 5.64 -8.37
CA ALA A 219 13.66 6.68 -7.62
C ALA A 219 12.76 7.87 -7.32
N ALA A 220 12.75 8.36 -6.07
CA ALA A 220 12.08 9.60 -5.68
C ALA A 220 12.85 10.31 -4.57
N CYS A 221 13.03 11.62 -4.67
CA CYS A 221 13.80 12.39 -3.70
C CYS A 221 12.90 13.23 -2.79
N LEU A 222 13.19 13.21 -1.49
CA LEU A 222 12.59 14.07 -0.48
C LEU A 222 13.71 14.84 0.26
N LYS A 223 13.51 16.13 0.52
CA LYS A 223 14.41 16.92 1.38
C LYS A 223 13.77 17.14 2.75
N TYR A 224 14.51 16.84 3.81
CA TYR A 224 14.10 17.09 5.19
C TYR A 224 15.30 17.40 6.08
N GLY A 225 15.20 18.48 6.88
CA GLY A 225 16.25 18.86 7.81
C GLY A 225 17.62 19.13 7.18
N GLY A 226 17.65 19.61 5.93
CA GLY A 226 18.87 19.85 5.16
C GLY A 226 19.51 18.60 4.55
N LYS A 227 18.90 17.43 4.71
CA LYS A 227 19.33 16.15 4.10
C LYS A 227 18.42 15.76 2.95
N TYR A 228 18.96 15.00 2.00
CA TYR A 228 18.24 14.45 0.86
C TYR A 228 18.05 12.96 1.07
N TYR A 229 16.80 12.51 0.98
CA TYR A 229 16.37 11.12 1.13
C TYR A 229 15.97 10.61 -0.25
N LEU A 230 16.85 9.86 -0.90
CA LEU A 230 16.57 9.26 -2.21
C LEU A 230 16.00 7.86 -1.98
N GLN A 231 14.70 7.73 -2.27
CA GLN A 231 13.94 6.48 -2.20
C GLN A 231 14.22 5.65 -3.45
N TYR A 232 14.06 4.33 -3.35
CA TYR A 232 14.12 3.39 -4.47
C TYR A 232 13.37 2.12 -4.13
N ALA A 233 12.83 1.45 -5.15
CA ALA A 233 12.04 0.24 -5.00
C ALA A 233 12.82 -1.03 -5.32
N ALA A 234 12.52 -2.10 -4.59
CA ALA A 234 12.97 -3.48 -4.82
C ALA A 234 11.98 -4.46 -4.14
N PRO A 235 12.01 -5.77 -4.46
CA PRO A 235 12.76 -6.42 -5.54
C PRO A 235 12.03 -6.43 -6.87
N GLY A 236 10.75 -6.10 -6.93
CA GLY A 236 9.94 -6.06 -8.14
C GLY A 236 8.44 -6.12 -7.85
N THR A 237 7.70 -5.49 -8.70
CA THR A 237 6.29 -5.13 -8.54
C THR A 237 5.33 -6.31 -8.44
N GLN A 238 5.73 -7.50 -8.86
CA GLN A 238 4.91 -8.72 -8.82
C GLN A 238 4.88 -9.41 -7.45
N TRP A 239 5.76 -9.03 -6.53
CA TRP A 239 5.90 -9.70 -5.25
C TRP A 239 5.35 -8.88 -4.10
N ARG A 240 4.66 -9.54 -3.15
CA ARG A 240 4.10 -8.89 -1.95
C ARG A 240 5.14 -8.22 -1.05
N VAL A 241 6.40 -8.58 -1.19
CA VAL A 241 7.56 -7.98 -0.49
C VAL A 241 8.11 -6.74 -1.19
N TYR A 242 7.45 -6.25 -2.25
CA TYR A 242 7.82 -5.02 -2.93
C TYR A 242 7.74 -3.83 -1.99
N GLY A 243 8.86 -3.15 -1.76
CA GLY A 243 8.97 -2.03 -0.82
C GLY A 243 9.96 -0.99 -1.31
N ASP A 244 10.05 0.13 -0.58
CA ASP A 244 11.02 1.17 -0.87
C ASP A 244 12.08 1.28 0.23
N GLY A 245 13.34 1.24 -0.16
CA GLY A 245 14.46 1.64 0.66
C GLY A 245 14.82 3.11 0.49
N VAL A 246 15.78 3.58 1.26
CA VAL A 246 16.23 4.97 1.20
C VAL A 246 17.74 5.08 1.39
N TYR A 247 18.34 5.95 0.60
CA TYR A 247 19.70 6.43 0.78
C TYR A 247 19.67 7.90 1.18
N VAL A 248 20.62 8.36 1.99
CA VAL A 248 20.66 9.70 2.55
C VAL A 248 21.96 10.42 2.16
N ALA A 249 21.87 11.70 1.79
CA ALA A 249 23.02 12.53 1.41
C ALA A 249 22.88 13.98 1.91
N ASP A 250 23.97 14.73 1.82
CA ASP A 250 24.01 16.19 2.04
C ASP A 250 23.79 17.00 0.75
N SER A 251 23.72 16.33 -0.39
CA SER A 251 23.54 16.94 -1.72
C SER A 251 22.56 16.11 -2.56
N PRO A 252 21.77 16.73 -3.43
CA PRO A 252 20.79 16.03 -4.28
C PRO A 252 21.42 15.06 -5.30
N LEU A 253 22.70 15.21 -5.59
CA LEU A 253 23.47 14.27 -6.44
C LEU A 253 24.49 13.45 -5.65
N GLY A 254 24.33 13.36 -4.34
CA GLY A 254 25.14 12.53 -3.45
C GLY A 254 26.48 13.16 -3.03
N PRO A 255 27.42 12.34 -2.51
CA PRO A 255 27.33 10.88 -2.38
C PRO A 255 26.25 10.43 -1.37
N PHE A 256 25.50 9.41 -1.75
CA PHE A 256 24.43 8.84 -0.94
C PHE A 256 24.92 7.65 -0.11
N ALA A 257 24.46 7.56 1.14
CA ALA A 257 24.70 6.44 2.04
C ALA A 257 23.39 5.70 2.34
N TYR A 258 23.44 4.36 2.31
CA TYR A 258 22.31 3.51 2.62
C TYR A 258 21.82 3.74 4.06
N ALA A 259 20.53 3.94 4.25
CA ALA A 259 19.93 4.01 5.58
C ALA A 259 19.69 2.60 6.12
N GLU A 260 20.31 2.27 7.25
CA GLU A 260 20.28 0.93 7.85
C GLU A 260 18.87 0.46 8.26
N ASP A 261 17.91 1.39 8.40
CA ASP A 261 16.50 1.10 8.68
C ASP A 261 15.69 0.80 7.40
N SER A 262 16.33 0.73 6.22
CA SER A 262 15.65 0.30 5.00
C SER A 262 15.24 -1.18 5.06
N PRO A 263 14.10 -1.54 4.42
CA PRO A 263 13.22 -0.68 3.62
C PRO A 263 12.37 0.25 4.51
N PHE A 264 12.15 1.52 4.13
CA PHE A 264 11.37 2.45 4.94
C PHE A 264 9.86 2.26 4.77
N THR A 265 9.41 1.73 3.63
CA THR A 265 8.06 1.22 3.42
C THR A 265 8.11 -0.27 3.13
N PHE A 266 7.36 -1.07 3.88
CA PHE A 266 7.38 -2.52 3.71
C PHE A 266 6.12 -3.15 4.29
N LYS A 267 5.37 -3.90 3.46
CA LYS A 267 4.13 -4.56 3.86
C LYS A 267 4.03 -5.95 3.24
N PRO A 268 4.73 -6.95 3.80
CA PRO A 268 4.73 -8.31 3.25
C PRO A 268 3.49 -9.13 3.63
N GLY A 269 2.63 -8.64 4.53
CA GLY A 269 1.47 -9.35 5.06
C GLY A 269 0.21 -8.48 5.16
N GLY A 270 -0.88 -9.07 5.61
CA GLY A 270 -2.23 -8.48 5.62
C GLY A 270 -3.01 -8.84 4.37
N PHE A 271 -4.14 -8.17 4.13
CA PHE A 271 -5.03 -8.43 2.99
C PHE A 271 -4.30 -8.29 1.65
N ILE A 272 -3.50 -7.24 1.49
CA ILE A 272 -2.74 -6.95 0.28
C ILE A 272 -1.34 -6.47 0.67
N GLY A 273 -0.32 -6.99 0.00
CA GLY A 273 1.07 -6.63 0.19
C GLY A 273 1.56 -5.56 -0.79
N GLY A 274 2.83 -5.20 -0.62
CA GLY A 274 3.50 -4.22 -1.49
C GLY A 274 3.30 -2.78 -1.03
N THR A 275 4.33 -1.98 -1.24
CA THR A 275 4.35 -0.51 -0.98
C THR A 275 5.36 0.18 -1.88
N GLY A 276 6.00 -0.58 -2.79
CA GLY A 276 7.16 -0.13 -3.55
C GLY A 276 6.82 0.77 -4.74
N HIS A 277 7.86 1.33 -5.34
CA HIS A 277 7.85 2.30 -6.42
C HIS A 277 6.82 3.40 -6.15
N GLY A 278 7.05 4.08 -5.04
CA GLY A 278 6.14 5.10 -4.60
C GLY A 278 6.77 6.49 -4.53
N HIS A 279 5.97 7.43 -4.08
CA HIS A 279 6.36 8.82 -3.93
C HIS A 279 5.95 9.34 -2.55
N THR A 280 6.90 9.93 -1.82
CA THR A 280 6.61 10.59 -0.54
C THR A 280 6.40 12.08 -0.75
N PHE A 281 5.27 12.60 -0.28
CA PHE A 281 4.87 13.99 -0.42
C PHE A 281 4.33 14.56 0.89
N GLN A 282 4.22 15.89 0.98
CA GLN A 282 3.57 16.57 2.09
C GLN A 282 2.13 16.95 1.73
N ASP A 283 1.19 16.72 2.69
CA ASP A 283 -0.13 17.30 2.59
C ASP A 283 -0.10 18.81 2.93
N ARG A 284 -1.24 19.49 2.72
CA ARG A 284 -1.39 20.94 3.00
C ARG A 284 -1.15 21.34 4.46
N TYR A 285 -1.14 20.36 5.38
CA TYR A 285 -0.93 20.57 6.81
C TYR A 285 0.51 20.23 7.23
N GLY A 286 1.34 19.74 6.30
CA GLY A 286 2.73 19.37 6.54
C GLY A 286 2.90 17.95 7.08
N ASN A 287 1.89 17.07 7.01
CA ASN A 287 2.07 15.65 7.27
C ASN A 287 2.71 14.97 6.05
N TYR A 288 3.58 13.99 6.28
CA TYR A 288 4.19 13.22 5.20
C TYR A 288 3.39 11.96 4.91
N TRP A 289 3.20 11.71 3.64
CA TRP A 289 2.49 10.55 3.11
C TRP A 289 3.32 9.89 2.02
N HIS A 290 3.29 8.58 1.98
CA HIS A 290 3.81 7.80 0.87
C HIS A 290 2.64 7.21 0.10
N VAL A 291 2.59 7.43 -1.21
CA VAL A 291 1.72 6.69 -2.11
C VAL A 291 2.57 5.65 -2.82
N GLY A 292 2.15 4.37 -2.80
CA GLY A 292 2.96 3.26 -3.33
C GLY A 292 2.13 2.20 -4.03
N THR A 293 2.80 1.32 -4.75
CA THR A 293 2.20 0.20 -5.48
C THR A 293 1.87 -0.95 -4.54
N MET A 294 0.62 -1.39 -4.53
CA MET A 294 0.17 -2.61 -3.87
C MET A 294 -0.03 -3.74 -4.88
N THR A 295 0.44 -4.92 -4.54
CA THR A 295 0.56 -6.08 -5.43
C THR A 295 -0.66 -6.97 -5.33
N VAL A 296 -1.37 -7.18 -6.44
CA VAL A 296 -2.37 -8.23 -6.61
C VAL A 296 -1.76 -9.44 -7.31
N SER A 297 -1.24 -9.26 -8.51
CA SER A 297 -0.45 -10.23 -9.31
C SER A 297 -1.06 -11.63 -9.44
N VAL A 298 -2.38 -11.70 -9.54
CA VAL A 298 -3.10 -12.97 -9.67
C VAL A 298 -3.19 -13.42 -11.13
N ARG A 299 -3.67 -12.54 -12.02
CA ARG A 299 -3.83 -12.84 -13.45
C ARG A 299 -2.62 -12.44 -14.26
N HIS A 300 -1.91 -11.42 -13.81
CA HIS A 300 -0.73 -10.87 -14.47
C HIS A 300 0.17 -10.20 -13.46
N MET A 301 1.48 -10.22 -13.66
CA MET A 301 2.46 -9.59 -12.77
C MET A 301 2.23 -8.08 -12.57
N PHE A 302 1.53 -7.41 -13.49
CA PHE A 302 1.17 -6.00 -13.40
C PHE A 302 -0.28 -5.75 -12.98
N GLU A 303 -0.96 -6.72 -12.40
CA GLU A 303 -2.23 -6.48 -11.72
C GLU A 303 -1.95 -5.84 -10.35
N ARG A 304 -2.13 -4.52 -10.27
CA ARG A 304 -1.66 -3.70 -9.15
C ARG A 304 -2.72 -2.70 -8.71
N ARG A 305 -2.57 -2.18 -7.50
CA ARG A 305 -3.41 -1.14 -6.89
C ARG A 305 -2.52 -0.08 -6.24
N LEU A 306 -3.12 0.98 -5.72
CA LEU A 306 -2.43 2.06 -5.03
C LEU A 306 -2.77 2.05 -3.55
N GLY A 307 -1.76 2.30 -2.72
CA GLY A 307 -1.92 2.48 -1.28
C GLY A 307 -1.40 3.83 -0.82
N LEU A 308 -1.99 4.36 0.25
CA LEU A 308 -1.56 5.60 0.91
C LEU A 308 -1.12 5.26 2.34
N PHE A 309 0.09 5.64 2.70
CA PHE A 309 0.74 5.27 3.95
C PHE A 309 1.25 6.51 4.69
N PRO A 310 0.96 6.66 6.00
CA PRO A 310 1.57 7.72 6.81
C PRO A 310 3.06 7.51 6.94
N VAL A 311 3.83 8.59 6.81
CA VAL A 311 5.30 8.57 6.93
C VAL A 311 5.76 9.43 8.08
N VAL A 312 6.64 8.88 8.90
CA VAL A 312 7.38 9.61 9.92
C VAL A 312 8.78 9.90 9.40
N VAL A 313 9.18 11.17 9.43
CA VAL A 313 10.56 11.58 9.15
C VAL A 313 11.12 12.22 10.41
N SER A 314 12.18 11.65 10.95
CA SER A 314 12.75 12.03 12.23
C SER A 314 14.27 12.10 12.16
N PRO A 315 14.92 13.16 12.70
CA PRO A 315 16.38 13.21 12.80
C PRO A 315 16.97 12.06 13.62
N ARG A 316 16.21 11.52 14.59
CA ARG A 316 16.66 10.45 15.48
C ARG A 316 16.45 9.06 14.89
N HIS A 317 15.32 8.82 14.22
CA HIS A 317 14.88 7.49 13.81
C HIS A 317 14.82 7.31 12.29
N GLY A 318 15.32 8.29 11.52
CA GLY A 318 15.29 8.25 10.07
C GLY A 318 13.87 8.43 9.49
N MET A 319 13.61 7.76 8.38
CA MET A 319 12.36 7.80 7.65
C MET A 319 11.72 6.40 7.68
N TYR A 320 10.44 6.30 8.06
CA TYR A 320 9.69 5.05 8.05
C TYR A 320 8.20 5.27 7.85
N ALA A 321 7.52 4.30 7.24
CA ALA A 321 6.08 4.33 7.01
C ALA A 321 5.32 3.40 7.95
N LEU A 322 4.11 3.78 8.34
CA LEU A 322 3.21 2.95 9.15
C LEU A 322 2.38 2.05 8.24
N THR A 323 2.83 0.81 8.02
CA THR A 323 2.25 -0.09 7.01
C THR A 323 1.41 -1.23 7.57
N ALA A 324 1.57 -1.62 8.83
CA ALA A 324 0.99 -2.82 9.41
C ALA A 324 -0.54 -2.92 9.25
N PHE A 325 -1.25 -1.89 9.68
CA PHE A 325 -2.70 -1.78 9.58
C PHE A 325 -3.14 -0.73 8.55
N ALA A 326 -2.31 -0.45 7.55
CA ALA A 326 -2.66 0.52 6.52
C ALA A 326 -3.79 0.04 5.59
N ASP A 327 -4.12 -1.25 5.59
CA ASP A 327 -5.29 -1.83 4.95
C ASP A 327 -6.51 -1.95 5.88
N TYR A 328 -6.43 -1.38 7.10
CA TYR A 328 -7.57 -1.16 7.99
C TYR A 328 -8.05 0.29 7.89
N PRO A 329 -9.28 0.60 8.32
CA PRO A 329 -9.78 1.96 8.29
C PRO A 329 -8.94 2.94 9.12
N PHE A 330 -8.52 4.03 8.48
CA PHE A 330 -7.79 5.13 9.10
C PHE A 330 -8.35 6.48 8.67
N VAL A 331 -8.02 7.53 9.41
CA VAL A 331 -8.54 8.88 9.18
C VAL A 331 -7.51 9.71 8.41
N ILE A 332 -7.95 10.37 7.35
CA ILE A 332 -7.17 11.45 6.72
C ILE A 332 -7.33 12.70 7.59
N PRO A 333 -6.28 13.18 8.26
CA PRO A 333 -6.38 14.33 9.16
C PRO A 333 -6.62 15.64 8.39
N ASP A 334 -7.28 16.58 9.06
CA ASP A 334 -7.52 17.94 8.59
C ASP A 334 -6.61 18.98 9.28
N ARG A 335 -5.55 18.49 9.92
CA ARG A 335 -4.52 19.26 10.63
C ARG A 335 -3.20 18.52 10.66
N LYS A 336 -2.15 19.19 11.15
CA LYS A 336 -0.89 18.53 11.52
C LYS A 336 -1.15 17.55 12.66
N VAL A 337 -0.63 16.32 12.53
CA VAL A 337 -0.72 15.25 13.53
C VAL A 337 0.63 14.58 13.72
N ASP A 338 0.79 13.85 14.81
CA ASP A 338 1.95 12.99 15.05
C ASP A 338 1.62 11.55 14.68
N PHE A 339 2.07 11.12 13.51
CA PHE A 339 1.87 9.75 13.07
C PHE A 339 2.58 8.72 13.96
N ALA A 340 3.72 9.08 14.56
CA ALA A 340 4.43 8.19 15.49
C ALA A 340 3.62 7.91 16.76
N ALA A 341 2.75 8.84 17.17
CA ALA A 341 1.81 8.62 18.27
C ALA A 341 0.58 7.79 17.88
N GLY A 342 0.43 7.46 16.57
CA GLY A 342 -0.69 6.65 16.07
C GLY A 342 -2.01 7.41 15.94
N ASP A 343 -1.98 8.71 15.76
CA ASP A 343 -3.13 9.62 15.82
C ASP A 343 -4.17 9.47 14.71
N ILE A 344 -4.02 8.53 13.79
CA ILE A 344 -4.92 8.40 12.63
C ILE A 344 -5.79 7.15 12.62
N THR A 345 -5.65 6.25 13.58
CA THR A 345 -6.48 5.03 13.58
C THR A 345 -7.97 5.37 13.79
N ALA A 346 -8.86 4.75 13.01
CA ALA A 346 -10.30 4.76 13.28
C ALA A 346 -10.64 3.98 14.58
N GLY A 347 -9.69 3.20 15.11
CA GLY A 347 -9.87 2.38 16.29
C GLY A 347 -10.81 1.20 16.08
N TRP A 348 -11.00 0.78 14.83
CA TRP A 348 -11.79 -0.39 14.44
C TRP A 348 -10.87 -1.55 14.10
N HIS A 349 -11.32 -2.75 14.42
CA HIS A 349 -10.62 -3.99 14.16
C HIS A 349 -11.37 -4.80 13.12
N LEU A 350 -10.66 -5.71 12.46
CA LEU A 350 -11.27 -6.63 11.52
C LEU A 350 -12.08 -7.68 12.28
N LEU A 351 -13.35 -7.83 11.90
CA LEU A 351 -14.32 -8.73 12.52
C LEU A 351 -14.57 -9.98 11.68
N SER A 352 -14.14 -9.98 10.41
CA SER A 352 -14.49 -11.00 9.40
C SER A 352 -13.42 -12.06 9.17
N HIS A 353 -12.18 -11.90 9.66
CA HIS A 353 -11.10 -12.85 9.38
C HIS A 353 -11.41 -14.26 9.87
N GLY A 354 -11.29 -15.25 8.98
CA GLY A 354 -11.50 -16.66 9.28
C GLY A 354 -12.94 -17.02 9.65
N LYS A 355 -13.91 -16.14 9.38
CA LYS A 355 -15.32 -16.39 9.69
C LYS A 355 -15.96 -17.36 8.69
N ALA A 356 -16.96 -18.11 9.17
CA ALA A 356 -17.68 -19.04 8.33
C ALA A 356 -18.43 -18.29 7.23
N ALA A 357 -18.23 -18.71 5.98
CA ALA A 357 -18.83 -18.11 4.80
C ALA A 357 -19.77 -19.09 4.08
N ARG A 358 -20.86 -18.56 3.51
CA ARG A 358 -21.82 -19.26 2.65
C ARG A 358 -22.11 -18.39 1.42
N ALA A 359 -22.47 -19.03 0.33
CA ALA A 359 -22.81 -18.31 -0.91
C ALA A 359 -23.99 -18.97 -1.62
N SER A 360 -24.59 -18.25 -2.55
CA SER A 360 -25.63 -18.77 -3.46
C SER A 360 -25.11 -19.92 -4.32
N SER A 361 -23.87 -19.80 -4.79
CA SER A 361 -23.18 -20.75 -5.65
C SER A 361 -21.66 -20.55 -5.55
N SER A 362 -20.88 -21.46 -6.13
CA SER A 362 -19.45 -21.29 -6.37
C SER A 362 -19.10 -21.78 -7.77
N ALA A 363 -18.17 -21.11 -8.43
CA ALA A 363 -17.70 -21.46 -9.77
C ALA A 363 -17.03 -22.85 -9.77
N ASP A 364 -16.21 -23.10 -8.75
CA ASP A 364 -15.48 -24.34 -8.52
C ASP A 364 -15.01 -24.43 -7.05
N ALA A 365 -14.20 -25.46 -6.75
CA ALA A 365 -13.69 -25.71 -5.40
C ALA A 365 -12.58 -24.73 -4.98
N GLU A 366 -11.82 -24.17 -5.93
CA GLU A 366 -10.72 -23.23 -5.66
C GLU A 366 -11.27 -21.85 -5.29
N HIS A 367 -12.46 -21.50 -5.79
CA HIS A 367 -13.14 -20.24 -5.53
C HIS A 367 -14.27 -20.40 -4.49
N ALA A 368 -13.98 -21.12 -3.42
CA ALA A 368 -14.94 -21.40 -2.35
C ALA A 368 -15.25 -20.13 -1.50
N PRO A 369 -16.43 -20.07 -0.85
CA PRO A 369 -16.83 -18.91 -0.05
C PRO A 369 -15.83 -18.51 1.05
N ALA A 370 -15.08 -19.48 1.61
CA ALA A 370 -14.09 -19.22 2.65
C ALA A 370 -12.94 -18.31 2.19
N CYS A 371 -12.63 -18.29 0.89
CA CYS A 371 -11.61 -17.42 0.30
C CYS A 371 -11.95 -15.93 0.38
N ALA A 372 -13.22 -15.58 0.66
CA ALA A 372 -13.61 -14.18 0.83
C ALA A 372 -13.59 -13.71 2.30
N ALA A 373 -12.88 -14.42 3.17
CA ALA A 373 -12.72 -14.07 4.60
C ALA A 373 -11.34 -14.49 5.15
N ASP A 374 -10.34 -14.69 4.29
CA ASP A 374 -9.02 -15.20 4.68
C ASP A 374 -7.92 -14.11 4.72
N GLU A 375 -8.26 -12.86 4.41
CA GLU A 375 -7.33 -11.72 4.37
C GLU A 375 -6.18 -11.90 3.36
N ARG A 376 -6.52 -12.44 2.17
CA ARG A 376 -5.55 -12.68 1.11
C ARG A 376 -6.11 -12.24 -0.24
N VAL A 377 -5.44 -11.31 -0.90
CA VAL A 377 -5.81 -10.86 -2.24
C VAL A 377 -5.50 -11.89 -3.34
N GLU A 378 -4.67 -12.90 -3.04
CA GLU A 378 -4.32 -13.96 -3.98
C GLU A 378 -5.40 -15.05 -4.11
N THR A 379 -6.35 -15.07 -3.18
CA THR A 379 -7.51 -16.00 -3.17
C THR A 379 -8.81 -15.20 -3.28
N TRP A 380 -9.86 -15.80 -3.82
CA TRP A 380 -11.16 -15.15 -3.91
C TRP A 380 -12.29 -16.15 -4.05
N TRP A 381 -13.47 -15.77 -3.61
CA TRP A 381 -14.69 -16.48 -3.97
C TRP A 381 -15.22 -15.98 -5.32
N ALA A 382 -15.76 -16.90 -6.12
CA ALA A 382 -16.53 -16.58 -7.33
C ALA A 382 -17.83 -17.39 -7.37
N ALA A 383 -18.95 -16.72 -7.62
CA ALA A 383 -20.21 -17.38 -7.91
C ALA A 383 -20.15 -18.14 -9.26
N ALA A 384 -21.03 -19.12 -9.44
CA ALA A 384 -21.14 -19.84 -10.72
C ALA A 384 -21.58 -18.93 -11.89
N THR A 385 -22.17 -17.77 -11.60
CA THR A 385 -22.64 -16.83 -12.61
C THR A 385 -22.37 -15.37 -12.21
N GLY A 386 -22.47 -14.45 -13.18
CA GLY A 386 -22.54 -13.00 -12.96
C GLY A 386 -23.97 -12.47 -12.82
N LYS A 387 -24.97 -13.34 -12.68
CA LYS A 387 -26.40 -12.94 -12.72
C LYS A 387 -26.81 -12.19 -11.47
N LYS A 388 -27.80 -11.33 -11.64
CA LYS A 388 -28.51 -10.70 -10.53
C LYS A 388 -29.02 -11.76 -9.55
N GLY A 389 -28.78 -11.54 -8.26
CA GLY A 389 -29.24 -12.41 -7.19
C GLY A 389 -28.17 -13.30 -6.59
N GLU A 390 -26.99 -13.45 -7.20
CA GLU A 390 -25.83 -14.11 -6.53
C GLU A 390 -25.45 -13.36 -5.26
N TRP A 391 -25.01 -14.08 -4.24
CA TRP A 391 -24.65 -13.52 -2.94
C TRP A 391 -23.58 -14.31 -2.20
N LEU A 392 -22.84 -13.62 -1.34
CA LEU A 392 -21.97 -14.17 -0.32
C LEU A 392 -22.39 -13.67 1.06
N ALA A 393 -22.40 -14.54 2.07
CA ALA A 393 -22.72 -14.18 3.46
C ALA A 393 -21.67 -14.73 4.43
N LEU A 394 -21.31 -13.92 5.42
CA LEU A 394 -20.42 -14.27 6.54
C LEU A 394 -21.22 -14.41 7.83
N ASP A 395 -20.91 -15.42 8.65
CA ASP A 395 -21.35 -15.55 10.04
C ASP A 395 -20.22 -15.07 10.96
N LEU A 396 -20.36 -13.89 11.54
CA LEU A 396 -19.38 -13.33 12.49
C LEU A 396 -19.27 -14.13 13.80
N GLY A 397 -20.07 -15.21 13.94
CA GLY A 397 -20.10 -16.11 15.10
C GLY A 397 -20.93 -15.60 16.27
N ARG A 398 -21.12 -14.31 16.39
CA ARG A 398 -21.94 -13.61 17.40
C ARG A 398 -22.35 -12.25 16.91
N THR A 399 -23.34 -11.62 17.57
CA THR A 399 -23.69 -10.23 17.27
C THR A 399 -22.54 -9.29 17.62
N MET A 400 -22.09 -8.49 16.64
CA MET A 400 -21.01 -7.52 16.76
C MET A 400 -21.49 -6.12 16.36
N ASP A 401 -20.80 -5.09 16.85
CA ASP A 401 -21.00 -3.70 16.45
C ASP A 401 -20.14 -3.43 15.19
N VAL A 402 -20.74 -3.53 14.00
CA VAL A 402 -20.08 -3.25 12.72
C VAL A 402 -20.16 -1.75 12.41
N GLU A 403 -19.04 -1.10 12.18
CA GLU A 403 -18.91 0.33 11.91
C GLU A 403 -18.70 0.63 10.42
N ALA A 404 -18.01 -0.29 9.71
CA ALA A 404 -17.75 -0.19 8.28
C ALA A 404 -17.64 -1.57 7.63
N VAL A 405 -17.90 -1.60 6.32
CA VAL A 405 -17.71 -2.79 5.47
C VAL A 405 -16.92 -2.40 4.24
N GLN A 406 -15.87 -3.14 3.92
CA GLN A 406 -15.15 -3.01 2.65
C GLN A 406 -15.50 -4.20 1.74
N VAL A 407 -15.92 -3.89 0.52
CA VAL A 407 -16.23 -4.87 -0.51
C VAL A 407 -15.12 -4.83 -1.55
N ASN A 408 -14.44 -5.96 -1.77
CA ASN A 408 -13.29 -6.08 -2.67
C ASN A 408 -13.63 -7.04 -3.80
N PHE A 409 -14.05 -6.52 -4.96
CA PHE A 409 -14.41 -7.33 -6.12
C PHE A 409 -13.18 -7.88 -6.84
N ALA A 410 -13.30 -9.13 -7.34
CA ALA A 410 -12.18 -9.86 -7.93
C ALA A 410 -12.20 -9.91 -9.47
N ASP A 411 -13.22 -9.42 -10.14
CA ASP A 411 -13.35 -9.41 -11.62
C ASP A 411 -13.11 -10.78 -12.27
N HIS A 412 -13.50 -11.90 -11.60
CA HIS A 412 -13.22 -13.24 -12.10
C HIS A 412 -13.90 -13.50 -13.45
N ALA A 413 -13.16 -14.03 -14.42
CA ALA A 413 -13.58 -14.26 -15.78
C ALA A 413 -14.08 -13.01 -16.53
N ALA A 414 -13.60 -11.82 -16.16
CA ALA A 414 -13.86 -10.61 -16.91
C ALA A 414 -13.27 -10.71 -18.33
N THR A 415 -13.98 -10.12 -19.31
CA THR A 415 -13.56 -10.06 -20.72
C THR A 415 -13.40 -8.63 -21.21
N VAL A 416 -13.15 -7.70 -20.29
CA VAL A 416 -13.13 -6.26 -20.52
C VAL A 416 -11.71 -5.74 -20.64
N TYR A 417 -11.44 -4.94 -21.68
CA TYR A 417 -10.18 -4.23 -21.92
C TYR A 417 -10.45 -2.75 -22.19
N ALA A 418 -9.51 -1.88 -21.87
CA ALA A 418 -9.59 -0.47 -22.25
C ALA A 418 -9.29 -0.25 -23.74
N PRO A 419 -9.86 0.77 -24.42
CA PRO A 419 -10.86 1.68 -23.90
C PRO A 419 -12.27 1.11 -24.09
N GLN A 420 -12.90 0.72 -23.01
CA GLN A 420 -14.32 0.31 -23.03
C GLN A 420 -15.08 1.13 -21.99
N GLU A 421 -16.39 1.20 -22.15
CA GLU A 421 -17.25 1.75 -21.10
C GLU A 421 -17.02 0.96 -19.80
N PRO A 422 -16.78 1.63 -18.68
CA PRO A 422 -16.62 0.98 -17.39
C PRO A 422 -17.85 0.15 -17.06
N PHE A 423 -17.67 -1.06 -16.56
CA PHE A 423 -18.80 -1.72 -15.93
C PHE A 423 -18.76 -1.48 -14.43
N VAL A 424 -19.94 -1.32 -13.85
CA VAL A 424 -20.07 -1.00 -12.43
C VAL A 424 -20.74 -2.13 -11.68
N TYR A 425 -20.25 -2.44 -10.50
CA TYR A 425 -20.91 -3.37 -9.59
C TYR A 425 -22.12 -2.67 -8.95
N LYS A 426 -23.32 -3.25 -9.15
CA LYS A 426 -24.54 -2.88 -8.45
C LYS A 426 -24.86 -3.93 -7.41
N TYR A 427 -25.00 -3.55 -6.17
CA TYR A 427 -25.13 -4.50 -5.07
C TYR A 427 -25.80 -3.88 -3.83
N THR A 428 -26.19 -4.74 -2.91
CA THR A 428 -26.51 -4.37 -1.52
C THR A 428 -25.54 -5.01 -0.56
N VAL A 429 -25.27 -4.34 0.57
CA VAL A 429 -24.72 -4.98 1.77
C VAL A 429 -25.82 -5.05 2.79
N GLU A 430 -26.10 -6.24 3.29
CA GLU A 430 -27.20 -6.51 4.19
C GLU A 430 -26.67 -7.10 5.49
N GLY A 431 -27.34 -6.78 6.60
CA GLY A 431 -27.05 -7.31 7.93
C GLY A 431 -28.22 -8.05 8.52
N SER A 432 -27.94 -9.08 9.31
CA SER A 432 -28.96 -9.85 10.02
C SER A 432 -28.48 -10.28 11.41
N ALA A 433 -29.41 -10.39 12.35
CA ALA A 433 -29.13 -10.93 13.68
C ALA A 433 -29.26 -12.46 13.73
N ASP A 434 -30.14 -13.05 12.92
CA ASP A 434 -30.57 -14.45 12.94
C ASP A 434 -30.27 -15.23 11.64
N GLY A 435 -29.86 -14.54 10.57
CA GLY A 435 -29.62 -15.10 9.25
C GLY A 435 -30.89 -15.32 8.42
N GLN A 436 -32.04 -14.87 8.89
CA GLN A 436 -33.34 -14.98 8.20
C GLN A 436 -33.88 -13.59 7.82
N ASP A 437 -33.98 -12.68 8.78
CA ASP A 437 -34.43 -11.31 8.56
C ASP A 437 -33.24 -10.42 8.24
N TRP A 438 -33.24 -9.86 7.02
CA TRP A 438 -32.16 -9.06 6.48
C TRP A 438 -32.54 -7.59 6.33
N THR A 439 -31.69 -6.72 6.81
CA THR A 439 -31.81 -5.25 6.65
C THR A 439 -30.69 -4.74 5.76
N VAL A 440 -31.03 -3.89 4.80
CA VAL A 440 -30.06 -3.22 3.93
C VAL A 440 -29.27 -2.22 4.76
N LEU A 441 -27.96 -2.38 4.83
CA LEU A 441 -27.00 -1.48 5.48
C LEU A 441 -26.39 -0.51 4.47
N VAL A 442 -26.18 -0.98 3.24
CA VAL A 442 -25.64 -0.21 2.12
C VAL A 442 -26.44 -0.57 0.87
N ASP A 443 -26.97 0.44 0.20
CA ASP A 443 -27.63 0.31 -1.10
C ASP A 443 -26.76 0.95 -2.18
N ARG A 444 -26.33 0.13 -3.13
CA ARG A 444 -25.57 0.51 -4.34
C ARG A 444 -26.25 -0.01 -5.60
N THR A 445 -27.57 -0.14 -5.59
CA THR A 445 -28.34 -0.62 -6.75
C THR A 445 -28.39 0.39 -7.90
N ASP A 446 -28.19 1.67 -7.60
CA ASP A 446 -28.08 2.80 -8.54
C ASP A 446 -26.62 3.24 -8.81
N ASN A 447 -25.63 2.41 -8.38
CA ASN A 447 -24.21 2.76 -8.53
C ASN A 447 -23.85 3.11 -9.98
N ALA A 448 -23.07 4.17 -10.14
CA ALA A 448 -22.50 4.61 -11.41
C ALA A 448 -20.95 4.64 -11.40
N ASP A 449 -20.33 4.33 -10.24
CA ASP A 449 -18.88 4.38 -10.10
C ASP A 449 -18.26 2.99 -10.31
N ASP A 450 -17.27 2.91 -11.17
CA ASP A 450 -16.46 1.70 -11.36
C ASP A 450 -15.35 1.65 -10.29
N ALA A 451 -15.72 1.25 -9.07
CA ALA A 451 -14.80 1.12 -7.94
C ALA A 451 -14.88 -0.30 -7.35
N VAL A 452 -13.73 -0.95 -7.21
CA VAL A 452 -13.65 -2.37 -6.85
C VAL A 452 -13.17 -2.64 -5.42
N HIS A 453 -12.72 -1.61 -4.70
CA HIS A 453 -12.23 -1.71 -3.32
C HIS A 453 -12.93 -0.69 -2.41
N ARG A 454 -14.26 -0.74 -2.36
CA ARG A 454 -15.04 0.31 -1.70
C ARG A 454 -15.23 0.06 -0.21
N LEU A 455 -14.79 1.05 0.60
CA LEU A 455 -15.12 1.13 2.01
C LEU A 455 -16.46 1.87 2.21
N HIS A 456 -17.41 1.21 2.88
CA HIS A 456 -18.66 1.79 3.33
C HIS A 456 -18.60 2.04 4.83
N VAL A 457 -18.37 3.27 5.24
CA VAL A 457 -18.53 3.69 6.63
C VAL A 457 -20.02 3.86 6.90
N LEU A 458 -20.60 3.04 7.79
CA LEU A 458 -22.02 3.09 8.10
C LEU A 458 -22.38 4.41 8.82
N PRO A 459 -23.51 5.05 8.52
CA PRO A 459 -23.91 6.28 9.21
C PRO A 459 -23.99 6.11 10.73
N GLN A 460 -24.40 4.93 11.17
CA GLN A 460 -24.37 4.46 12.54
C GLN A 460 -23.98 2.97 12.56
N LYS A 461 -23.34 2.51 13.64
CA LYS A 461 -22.95 1.12 13.76
C LYS A 461 -24.16 0.18 13.68
N ALA A 462 -24.00 -0.91 12.96
CA ALA A 462 -24.99 -1.96 12.86
C ALA A 462 -24.70 -3.10 13.85
N LYS A 463 -25.72 -3.54 14.60
CA LYS A 463 -25.62 -4.72 15.48
C LYS A 463 -26.06 -5.95 14.73
N VAL A 464 -25.12 -6.70 14.17
CA VAL A 464 -25.41 -7.86 13.32
C VAL A 464 -24.50 -9.03 13.65
N ARG A 465 -24.99 -10.26 13.41
CA ARG A 465 -24.20 -11.48 13.41
C ARG A 465 -23.83 -11.90 11.99
N TYR A 466 -24.72 -11.65 11.04
CA TYR A 466 -24.52 -12.04 9.64
C TYR A 466 -24.38 -10.80 8.78
N LEU A 467 -23.47 -10.86 7.83
CA LEU A 467 -23.32 -9.87 6.76
C LEU A 467 -23.45 -10.58 5.43
N ARG A 468 -24.14 -9.94 4.46
CA ARG A 468 -24.31 -10.47 3.11
C ARG A 468 -24.06 -9.35 2.09
N VAL A 469 -23.29 -9.64 1.05
CA VAL A 469 -23.25 -8.85 -0.17
C VAL A 469 -24.03 -9.59 -1.24
N LYS A 470 -24.91 -8.86 -1.94
CA LYS A 470 -25.81 -9.44 -2.95
C LYS A 470 -25.75 -8.64 -4.24
N ASN A 471 -25.53 -9.35 -5.35
CA ASN A 471 -25.48 -8.77 -6.68
C ASN A 471 -26.88 -8.28 -7.12
N ALA A 472 -26.95 -7.03 -7.59
CA ALA A 472 -28.21 -6.38 -7.97
C ALA A 472 -28.40 -6.23 -9.51
N ALA A 473 -27.38 -6.59 -10.32
CA ALA A 473 -27.43 -6.52 -11.78
C ALA A 473 -26.66 -7.66 -12.43
N ASP A 474 -26.93 -7.95 -13.70
CA ASP A 474 -26.09 -8.86 -14.48
C ASP A 474 -24.74 -8.22 -14.78
N LEU A 475 -23.66 -8.99 -14.70
CA LEU A 475 -22.28 -8.57 -14.86
C LEU A 475 -21.64 -9.21 -16.10
N PRO A 476 -20.65 -8.57 -16.75
CA PRO A 476 -19.83 -9.16 -17.80
C PRO A 476 -18.71 -10.08 -17.28
N CYS A 477 -18.75 -10.45 -16.00
CA CYS A 477 -17.85 -11.35 -15.30
C CYS A 477 -18.63 -12.19 -14.30
N LEU A 478 -18.00 -13.16 -13.64
CA LEU A 478 -18.61 -13.85 -12.50
C LEU A 478 -18.66 -12.89 -11.29
N PHE A 479 -19.74 -12.95 -10.50
CA PHE A 479 -19.81 -12.18 -9.27
C PHE A 479 -18.79 -12.77 -8.28
N SER A 480 -17.76 -12.00 -7.95
CA SER A 480 -16.59 -12.52 -7.24
C SER A 480 -15.99 -11.49 -6.29
N LEU A 481 -15.47 -11.97 -5.17
CA LEU A 481 -14.90 -11.14 -4.12
C LEU A 481 -13.54 -11.70 -3.68
N TYR A 482 -12.51 -10.84 -3.67
CA TYR A 482 -11.27 -11.13 -2.97
C TYR A 482 -11.53 -11.28 -1.47
N ASP A 483 -12.26 -10.33 -0.88
CA ASP A 483 -12.62 -10.38 0.53
C ASP A 483 -13.83 -9.48 0.83
N LEU A 484 -14.66 -9.88 1.78
CA LEU A 484 -15.71 -9.09 2.40
C LEU A 484 -15.27 -8.73 3.82
N ARG A 485 -14.72 -7.55 3.99
CA ARG A 485 -14.09 -7.13 5.24
C ARG A 485 -15.06 -6.30 6.08
N ALA A 486 -15.32 -6.74 7.29
CA ALA A 486 -16.13 -6.03 8.27
C ALA A 486 -15.26 -5.44 9.38
N PHE A 487 -15.45 -4.17 9.68
CA PHE A 487 -14.68 -3.45 10.68
C PHE A 487 -15.57 -2.91 11.79
N GLY A 488 -15.06 -2.95 13.03
CA GLY A 488 -15.78 -2.44 14.17
C GLY A 488 -15.07 -2.77 15.48
N ARG A 489 -15.84 -2.88 16.55
CA ARG A 489 -15.33 -3.25 17.88
C ARG A 489 -16.11 -4.42 18.45
N ALA A 490 -15.44 -5.53 18.66
CA ALA A 490 -16.04 -6.63 19.40
C ALA A 490 -15.99 -6.34 20.90
N LYS A 491 -17.07 -6.72 21.61
CA LYS A 491 -17.07 -6.76 23.08
C LYS A 491 -16.31 -8.01 23.54
N GLY A 492 -15.18 -7.84 24.19
CA GLY A 492 -14.34 -8.93 24.66
C GLY A 492 -13.05 -8.43 25.29
N LYS A 493 -12.22 -9.37 25.71
CA LYS A 493 -10.86 -9.07 26.18
C LYS A 493 -9.89 -9.13 25.02
N THR A 494 -8.92 -8.24 25.03
CA THR A 494 -7.73 -8.35 24.17
C THR A 494 -6.93 -9.60 24.56
N PRO A 495 -6.12 -10.16 23.64
CA PRO A 495 -5.25 -11.28 23.98
C PRO A 495 -4.29 -10.94 25.13
N GLY A 496 -3.84 -11.95 25.84
CA GLY A 496 -2.79 -11.82 26.85
C GLY A 496 -1.41 -11.59 26.20
N LYS A 497 -0.42 -11.34 27.04
CA LYS A 497 0.98 -11.22 26.61
C LYS A 497 1.42 -12.52 25.92
N VAL A 498 2.10 -12.41 24.80
CA VAL A 498 2.72 -13.55 24.10
C VAL A 498 3.92 -14.05 24.92
N THR A 499 3.98 -15.36 25.11
CA THR A 499 5.07 -16.07 25.79
C THR A 499 5.86 -16.94 24.83
N GLY A 500 7.03 -17.44 25.24
CA GLY A 500 7.86 -18.34 24.43
C GLY A 500 8.48 -17.70 23.18
N PHE A 501 8.43 -16.37 23.03
CA PHE A 501 8.95 -15.70 21.83
C PHE A 501 10.46 -15.91 21.67
N LYS A 502 10.83 -16.45 20.50
CA LYS A 502 12.21 -16.64 20.07
C LYS A 502 12.41 -16.04 18.67
N ALA A 503 13.58 -15.49 18.45
CA ALA A 503 14.05 -14.97 17.18
C ALA A 503 15.46 -15.52 16.92
N GLU A 504 15.58 -16.41 15.96
CA GLU A 504 16.83 -17.08 15.63
C GLU A 504 17.33 -16.63 14.27
N ARG A 505 18.53 -16.07 14.23
CA ARG A 505 19.18 -15.69 12.98
C ARG A 505 19.86 -16.91 12.38
N ASP A 506 19.61 -17.19 11.09
CA ASP A 506 20.23 -18.31 10.40
C ASP A 506 21.77 -18.21 10.38
N ALA A 507 22.44 -19.32 10.58
CA ALA A 507 23.90 -19.36 10.68
C ALA A 507 24.58 -19.20 9.32
N ALA A 508 23.97 -19.74 8.26
CA ALA A 508 24.50 -19.75 6.90
C ALA A 508 24.12 -18.47 6.13
N ASP A 509 22.86 -18.03 6.24
CA ASP A 509 22.38 -16.80 5.59
C ASP A 509 21.88 -15.80 6.64
N LYS A 510 22.69 -14.80 6.93
CA LYS A 510 22.40 -13.77 7.93
C LYS A 510 21.24 -12.82 7.57
N ARG A 511 20.66 -12.94 6.37
CA ARG A 511 19.45 -12.22 5.96
C ARG A 511 18.19 -12.87 6.51
N ILE A 512 18.27 -14.10 7.00
CA ILE A 512 17.13 -14.91 7.44
C ILE A 512 17.02 -14.89 8.97
N TYR A 513 15.78 -14.66 9.43
CA TYR A 513 15.36 -14.90 10.81
C TYR A 513 14.18 -15.86 10.84
N ARG A 514 14.20 -16.79 11.81
CA ARG A 514 13.06 -17.65 12.16
C ARG A 514 12.50 -17.23 13.50
N PHE A 515 11.20 -17.09 13.54
CA PHE A 515 10.47 -16.67 14.73
C PHE A 515 9.50 -17.76 15.14
N GLU A 516 9.40 -17.99 16.44
CA GLU A 516 8.40 -18.87 17.05
C GLU A 516 7.92 -18.31 18.39
N TRP A 517 6.70 -18.60 18.74
CA TRP A 517 6.09 -18.20 20.03
C TRP A 517 4.94 -19.11 20.40
N ASP A 518 4.53 -19.05 21.69
CA ASP A 518 3.39 -19.82 22.16
C ASP A 518 2.08 -19.27 21.56
N ALA A 519 1.27 -20.13 20.95
CA ALA A 519 -0.01 -19.75 20.39
C ALA A 519 -0.95 -19.22 21.47
N GLN A 520 -1.59 -18.08 21.21
CA GLN A 520 -2.59 -17.47 22.11
C GLN A 520 -4.00 -17.87 21.66
N PRO A 521 -4.77 -18.65 22.41
CA PRO A 521 -6.08 -19.17 21.98
C PRO A 521 -7.10 -18.08 21.60
N SER A 522 -6.94 -16.87 22.17
CA SER A 522 -7.83 -15.72 21.90
C SER A 522 -7.32 -14.78 20.81
N ALA A 523 -6.18 -15.07 20.18
CA ALA A 523 -5.62 -14.24 19.16
C ALA A 523 -6.22 -14.56 17.79
N THR A 524 -6.52 -13.52 17.02
CA THR A 524 -6.76 -13.60 15.57
C THR A 524 -5.44 -13.62 14.80
N GLY A 525 -4.44 -12.88 15.27
CA GLY A 525 -3.11 -12.80 14.69
C GLY A 525 -2.11 -12.11 15.59
N TYR A 526 -0.95 -11.82 15.05
CA TYR A 526 0.19 -11.27 15.78
C TYR A 526 0.81 -10.11 15.01
N LEU A 527 1.41 -9.20 15.76
CA LEU A 527 2.20 -8.08 15.25
C LEU A 527 3.66 -8.34 15.62
N LEU A 528 4.46 -8.70 14.63
CA LEU A 528 5.91 -8.83 14.78
C LEU A 528 6.53 -7.46 14.52
N HIS A 529 6.98 -6.80 15.58
CA HIS A 529 7.67 -5.51 15.52
C HIS A 529 9.16 -5.73 15.37
N TRP A 530 9.82 -4.95 14.52
CA TRP A 530 11.25 -5.04 14.31
C TRP A 530 11.88 -3.70 13.90
N GLY A 531 13.18 -3.55 14.15
CA GLY A 531 13.95 -2.37 13.80
C GLY A 531 15.41 -2.51 14.19
N THR A 532 16.26 -1.59 13.75
CA THR A 532 17.70 -1.56 14.06
C THR A 532 18.00 -0.84 15.37
N GLN A 533 17.04 -0.10 15.94
CA GLN A 533 17.17 0.62 17.19
C GLN A 533 16.31 -0.02 18.28
N LYS A 534 16.90 -0.25 19.47
CA LYS A 534 16.23 -0.94 20.58
C LYS A 534 15.02 -0.18 21.12
N ASP A 535 15.07 1.13 21.08
CA ASP A 535 14.05 2.04 21.60
C ASP A 535 13.02 2.49 20.53
N CYS A 536 13.20 2.03 19.27
CA CYS A 536 12.28 2.34 18.19
C CYS A 536 12.24 1.18 17.17
N LEU A 537 11.16 0.39 17.22
CA LEU A 537 10.89 -0.68 16.25
C LEU A 537 10.02 -0.09 15.16
N THR A 538 10.66 0.42 14.11
CA THR A 538 10.02 1.20 13.05
C THR A 538 9.10 0.39 12.13
N HIS A 539 9.24 -0.94 12.13
CA HIS A 539 8.51 -1.85 11.26
C HIS A 539 7.59 -2.78 12.04
N THR A 540 6.50 -3.17 11.40
CA THR A 540 5.57 -4.16 11.95
C THR A 540 5.03 -5.04 10.83
N THR A 541 5.18 -6.35 11.00
CA THR A 541 4.63 -7.37 10.09
C THR A 541 3.43 -8.04 10.76
N VAL A 542 2.30 -8.12 10.04
CA VAL A 542 1.11 -8.87 10.49
C VAL A 542 1.29 -10.34 10.16
N VAL A 543 1.10 -11.22 11.14
CA VAL A 543 1.27 -12.68 11.01
C VAL A 543 0.05 -13.39 11.61
N TYR A 544 -0.51 -14.37 10.92
CA TYR A 544 -1.68 -15.13 11.38
C TYR A 544 -1.36 -16.53 11.93
N THR A 545 -0.07 -16.88 11.95
CA THR A 545 0.45 -18.13 12.54
C THR A 545 1.30 -17.81 13.76
N ASN A 546 1.71 -18.82 14.53
CA ASN A 546 2.62 -18.67 15.67
C ASN A 546 4.09 -19.00 15.32
N THR A 547 4.40 -19.10 14.05
CA THR A 547 5.76 -19.19 13.47
C THR A 547 5.87 -18.29 12.25
N TYR A 548 7.05 -17.77 11.99
CA TYR A 548 7.30 -16.95 10.82
C TYR A 548 8.77 -17.04 10.41
N GLU A 549 9.05 -17.20 9.10
CA GLU A 549 10.39 -17.06 8.54
C GLU A 549 10.44 -15.81 7.67
N ALA A 550 11.42 -14.97 7.90
CA ALA A 550 11.64 -13.73 7.15
C ALA A 550 13.04 -13.70 6.56
N ARG A 551 13.17 -13.34 5.27
CA ARG A 551 14.42 -13.35 4.51
C ARG A 551 14.88 -11.95 4.08
N TYR A 552 14.25 -10.92 4.56
CA TYR A 552 14.41 -9.54 4.12
C TYR A 552 15.33 -8.68 5.01
N PHE A 553 16.06 -9.27 5.94
CA PHE A 553 16.93 -8.52 6.84
C PHE A 553 18.29 -8.18 6.21
N ASN A 554 18.87 -7.06 6.62
CA ASN A 554 20.23 -6.68 6.23
C ASN A 554 21.24 -7.59 6.91
N ARG A 555 22.15 -8.17 6.13
CA ARG A 555 23.11 -9.19 6.59
C ARG A 555 23.99 -8.73 7.74
N ASP A 556 24.43 -7.48 7.71
CA ASP A 556 25.42 -6.95 8.65
C ASP A 556 24.79 -6.10 9.78
N SER A 557 23.45 -5.85 9.72
CA SER A 557 22.76 -5.05 10.72
C SER A 557 22.31 -5.88 11.92
N ARG A 558 22.24 -5.26 13.09
CA ARG A 558 21.65 -5.81 14.29
C ARG A 558 20.17 -5.42 14.36
N TYR A 559 19.32 -6.38 14.69
CA TYR A 559 17.88 -6.15 14.83
C TYR A 559 17.39 -6.41 16.26
N TYR A 560 16.32 -5.70 16.61
CA TYR A 560 15.56 -5.86 17.84
C TYR A 560 14.11 -6.21 17.46
N PHE A 561 13.47 -7.05 18.28
CA PHE A 561 12.17 -7.60 17.97
C PHE A 561 11.24 -7.54 19.20
N ALA A 562 9.94 -7.39 18.93
CA ALA A 562 8.88 -7.59 19.89
C ALA A 562 7.68 -8.25 19.21
N ILE A 563 6.82 -8.89 20.00
CA ILE A 563 5.62 -9.56 19.50
C ILE A 563 4.41 -9.18 20.35
N GLN A 564 3.28 -8.86 19.71
CA GLN A 564 2.00 -8.67 20.35
C GLN A 564 0.95 -9.51 19.64
N ALA A 565 -0.05 -10.01 20.37
CA ALA A 565 -1.21 -10.66 19.79
C ALA A 565 -2.36 -9.65 19.66
N PHE A 566 -3.22 -9.82 18.64
CA PHE A 566 -4.43 -9.02 18.48
C PHE A 566 -5.65 -9.90 18.17
N ASN A 567 -6.84 -9.36 18.43
CA ASN A 567 -8.12 -9.94 18.03
C ASN A 567 -9.14 -8.85 17.69
N GLU A 568 -10.40 -9.21 17.49
CA GLU A 568 -11.49 -8.27 17.17
C GLU A 568 -11.77 -7.23 18.27
N SER A 569 -11.22 -7.42 19.48
CA SER A 569 -11.36 -6.49 20.61
C SER A 569 -10.16 -5.55 20.78
N GLY A 570 -9.06 -5.81 20.06
CA GLY A 570 -7.87 -4.97 20.08
C GLY A 570 -6.55 -5.74 20.18
N VAL A 571 -5.48 -4.95 20.35
CA VAL A 571 -4.11 -5.46 20.52
C VAL A 571 -3.85 -5.74 22.01
N GLY A 572 -3.25 -6.89 22.29
CA GLY A 572 -2.81 -7.31 23.63
C GLY A 572 -1.65 -6.45 24.16
N ARG A 573 -1.46 -6.46 25.47
CA ARG A 573 -0.38 -5.72 26.15
C ARG A 573 0.89 -6.55 26.27
#